data_3c04314d0e672292634cfb251d1af22e
#
_entry.id   3c04314d0e672292634cfb251d1af22e
#
_cell.length_a   1.000
_cell.length_b   1.000
_cell.length_c   1.000
_cell.angle_alpha   90.00
_cell.angle_beta   90.00
_cell.angle_gamma   90.00
#
_symmetry.space_group_name_H-M   'P 1'
#
loop_
_entity.id
_entity.type
_entity.pdbx_description
1 polymer ?
#
loop_
_entity_poly.entity_id
_entity_poly.type
_entity_poly.pdbx_seq_one_letter_code
_entity_poly.pdbx_strand_id
1 'polypeptide(L)'
;SHTLVRQQANLFSVLLTNNAKSDQLVENLDNLVKENFVLDATIYDYNGKELAQSTNTGNLREQLGLEHKNEGEFSTQQIVEPIYSASNNAVRGFLRVTFDAQYAQTTQSKINQVFHRLYGEIVVVFLLGALFASSIHYFLSHYRRTYRKPVETKTVVNLQGKSSSQRFHQRRRRI
;
A
#
# COMPACT_ATOMS: atom_id res chain seq x y z
N SER A 1 -2.58 -7.28 12.53
CA SER A 1 -2.66 -8.36 13.55
C SER A 1 -2.41 -7.84 14.96
N HIS A 2 -1.28 -7.16 15.25
CA HIS A 2 -0.94 -6.67 16.60
C HIS A 2 -1.99 -5.74 17.22
N THR A 3 -2.57 -4.82 16.43
CA THR A 3 -3.60 -3.88 16.92
C THR A 3 -4.83 -4.63 17.43
N LEU A 4 -5.26 -5.67 16.72
CA LEU A 4 -6.39 -6.50 17.12
C LEU A 4 -6.10 -7.22 18.43
N VAL A 5 -4.94 -7.87 18.54
CA VAL A 5 -4.56 -8.60 19.79
C VAL A 5 -4.49 -7.64 20.98
N ARG A 6 -3.95 -6.44 20.78
CA ARG A 6 -3.91 -5.40 21.83
C ARG A 6 -5.30 -4.93 22.25
N GLN A 7 -6.22 -4.73 21.29
CA GLN A 7 -7.61 -4.40 21.63
C GLN A 7 -8.29 -5.50 22.42
N GLN A 8 -8.07 -6.77 22.05
CA GLN A 8 -8.60 -7.91 22.79
C GLN A 8 -7.95 -8.04 24.18
N ALA A 9 -6.64 -7.83 24.30
CA ALA A 9 -5.96 -7.82 25.58
C ALA A 9 -6.55 -6.77 26.56
N ASN A 10 -6.93 -5.59 26.05
CA ASN A 10 -7.61 -4.57 26.85
C ASN A 10 -9.00 -5.04 27.31
N LEU A 11 -9.77 -5.71 26.46
CA LEU A 11 -11.06 -6.29 26.82
C LEU A 11 -10.89 -7.35 27.93
N PHE A 12 -9.94 -8.26 27.78
CA PHE A 12 -9.63 -9.26 28.80
C PHE A 12 -9.09 -8.64 30.09
N SER A 13 -8.41 -7.50 30.04
CA SER A 13 -8.03 -6.72 31.22
C SER A 13 -9.26 -6.36 32.09
N VAL A 14 -10.32 -5.88 31.45
CA VAL A 14 -11.57 -5.53 32.14
C VAL A 14 -12.25 -6.78 32.70
N LEU A 15 -12.30 -7.87 31.94
CA LEU A 15 -12.91 -9.14 32.37
C LEU A 15 -12.17 -9.74 33.57
N LEU A 16 -10.85 -9.78 33.52
CA LEU A 16 -10.02 -10.28 34.63
C LEU A 16 -10.11 -9.39 35.88
N THR A 17 -10.25 -8.08 35.73
CA THR A 17 -10.42 -7.14 36.84
C THR A 17 -11.79 -7.37 37.52
N ASN A 18 -12.81 -7.72 36.78
CA ASN A 18 -14.16 -8.00 37.27
C ASN A 18 -14.34 -9.45 37.75
N ASN A 19 -13.27 -10.22 37.89
CA ASN A 19 -13.29 -11.63 38.27
C ASN A 19 -14.27 -12.45 37.37
N ALA A 20 -14.21 -12.23 36.08
CA ALA A 20 -15.03 -12.99 35.13
C ALA A 20 -14.80 -14.49 35.32
N LYS A 21 -15.90 -15.28 35.23
CA LYS A 21 -15.82 -16.74 35.31
C LYS A 21 -15.07 -17.27 34.07
N SER A 22 -14.42 -18.44 34.25
CA SER A 22 -13.70 -19.10 33.15
C SER A 22 -14.57 -19.27 31.89
N ASP A 23 -15.85 -19.59 32.05
CA ASP A 23 -16.78 -19.77 30.94
C ASP A 23 -16.95 -18.49 30.08
N GLN A 24 -16.97 -17.32 30.74
CA GLN A 24 -17.04 -16.03 30.04
C GLN A 24 -15.74 -15.71 29.28
N LEU A 25 -14.60 -16.13 29.85
CA LEU A 25 -13.32 -15.97 29.16
C LEU A 25 -13.25 -16.86 27.93
N VAL A 26 -13.67 -18.13 28.05
CA VAL A 26 -13.74 -19.08 26.92
C VAL A 26 -14.68 -18.57 25.83
N GLU A 27 -15.88 -18.09 26.18
CA GLU A 27 -16.85 -17.57 25.21
C GLU A 27 -16.25 -16.37 24.40
N ASN A 28 -15.53 -15.47 25.07
CA ASN A 28 -14.89 -14.35 24.38
C ASN A 28 -13.70 -14.79 23.53
N LEU A 29 -12.93 -15.80 23.96
CA LEU A 29 -11.88 -16.41 23.15
C LEU A 29 -12.47 -17.13 21.91
N ASP A 30 -13.56 -17.86 22.08
CA ASP A 30 -14.26 -18.52 20.96
C ASP A 30 -14.80 -17.49 19.96
N ASN A 31 -15.29 -16.35 20.43
CA ASN A 31 -15.68 -15.26 19.53
C ASN A 31 -14.52 -14.69 18.76
N LEU A 32 -13.32 -14.59 19.35
CA LEU A 32 -12.10 -14.17 18.66
C LEU A 32 -11.68 -15.19 17.58
N VAL A 33 -11.79 -16.48 17.87
CA VAL A 33 -11.43 -17.57 16.94
C VAL A 33 -12.44 -17.74 15.80
N LYS A 34 -13.65 -17.17 15.89
CA LYS A 34 -14.59 -17.12 14.75
C LYS A 34 -14.06 -16.32 13.57
N GLU A 35 -13.08 -15.43 13.79
CA GLU A 35 -12.38 -14.75 12.69
C GLU A 35 -11.52 -15.75 11.90
N ASN A 36 -11.76 -15.90 10.62
CA ASN A 36 -11.19 -16.93 9.75
C ASN A 36 -9.65 -17.02 9.73
N PHE A 37 -8.96 -16.01 10.24
CA PHE A 37 -7.50 -15.93 10.29
C PHE A 37 -6.93 -16.25 11.68
N VAL A 38 -7.76 -16.49 12.70
CA VAL A 38 -7.34 -16.87 14.05
C VAL A 38 -7.55 -18.36 14.23
N LEU A 39 -6.47 -19.08 14.55
CA LEU A 39 -6.48 -20.53 14.73
C LEU A 39 -6.74 -20.92 16.17
N ASP A 40 -6.15 -20.18 17.12
CA ASP A 40 -6.19 -20.47 18.53
C ASP A 40 -5.98 -19.19 19.36
N ALA A 41 -6.60 -19.14 20.53
CA ALA A 41 -6.41 -18.08 21.50
C ALA A 41 -6.42 -18.63 22.92
N THR A 42 -5.43 -18.24 23.74
CA THR A 42 -5.25 -18.72 25.10
C THR A 42 -4.87 -17.56 26.02
N ILE A 43 -5.41 -17.56 27.24
CA ILE A 43 -5.05 -16.60 28.30
C ILE A 43 -4.25 -17.33 29.37
N TYR A 44 -3.13 -16.74 29.73
CA TYR A 44 -2.28 -17.19 30.82
C TYR A 44 -2.28 -16.17 31.95
N ASP A 45 -2.19 -16.63 33.18
CA ASP A 45 -1.90 -15.80 34.36
C ASP A 45 -0.45 -15.29 34.30
N TYR A 46 -0.12 -14.32 35.17
CA TYR A 46 1.25 -13.78 35.31
C TYR A 46 2.31 -14.84 35.66
N ASN A 47 1.90 -15.97 36.24
CA ASN A 47 2.76 -17.12 36.53
C ASN A 47 2.91 -18.10 35.34
N GLY A 48 2.26 -17.82 34.22
CA GLY A 48 2.25 -18.72 33.05
C GLY A 48 1.25 -19.88 33.17
N LYS A 49 0.37 -19.88 34.18
CA LYS A 49 -0.70 -20.85 34.29
C LYS A 49 -1.83 -20.50 33.33
N GLU A 50 -2.32 -21.47 32.59
CA GLU A 50 -3.48 -21.31 31.71
C GLU A 50 -4.73 -20.99 32.52
N LEU A 51 -5.41 -19.92 32.17
CA LEU A 51 -6.69 -19.50 32.76
C LEU A 51 -7.88 -19.91 31.91
N ALA A 52 -7.74 -19.76 30.60
CA ALA A 52 -8.77 -20.12 29.64
C ALA A 52 -8.16 -20.32 28.26
N GLN A 53 -8.73 -21.23 27.46
CA GLN A 53 -8.37 -21.51 26.08
C GLN A 53 -9.65 -21.62 25.24
N SER A 54 -9.57 -21.24 23.97
CA SER A 54 -10.66 -21.39 23.04
C SER A 54 -10.99 -22.88 22.81
N THR A 55 -12.28 -23.21 22.68
CA THR A 55 -12.75 -24.59 22.47
C THR A 55 -12.37 -25.17 21.12
N ASN A 56 -12.21 -24.30 20.12
CA ASN A 56 -11.83 -24.70 18.75
C ASN A 56 -10.31 -24.82 18.57
N THR A 57 -9.62 -25.31 19.59
CA THR A 57 -8.19 -25.55 19.53
C THR A 57 -7.92 -26.74 18.61
N GLY A 58 -7.39 -26.50 17.42
CA GLY A 58 -6.84 -27.55 16.57
C GLY A 58 -5.80 -28.36 17.34
N ASN A 59 -5.59 -29.61 16.95
CA ASN A 59 -4.68 -30.53 17.63
C ASN A 59 -3.32 -29.87 17.86
N LEU A 60 -2.91 -29.70 19.11
CA LEU A 60 -1.64 -29.03 19.50
C LEU A 60 -0.43 -29.65 18.74
N ARG A 61 -0.51 -30.96 18.45
CA ARG A 61 0.52 -31.70 17.68
C ARG A 61 0.56 -31.24 16.21
N GLU A 62 -0.59 -30.91 15.63
CA GLU A 62 -0.72 -30.40 14.27
C GLU A 62 -0.21 -28.95 14.20
N GLN A 63 -0.51 -28.13 15.23
CA GLN A 63 -0.01 -26.74 15.35
C GLN A 63 1.51 -26.68 15.58
N LEU A 64 2.08 -27.67 16.27
CA LEU A 64 3.52 -27.77 16.52
C LEU A 64 4.28 -28.45 15.36
N GLY A 65 3.60 -28.82 14.26
CA GLY A 65 4.23 -29.51 13.12
C GLY A 65 4.76 -30.90 13.47
N LEU A 66 4.30 -31.52 14.56
CA LEU A 66 4.75 -32.85 15.02
C LEU A 66 4.07 -33.99 14.27
N GLU A 67 3.00 -33.72 13.54
CA GLU A 67 2.38 -34.67 12.63
C GLU A 67 2.92 -34.42 11.23
N HIS A 68 3.65 -35.40 10.69
CA HIS A 68 4.12 -35.42 9.31
C HIS A 68 2.91 -35.44 8.37
N LYS A 69 2.36 -34.31 8.05
CA LYS A 69 1.42 -34.13 6.96
C LYS A 69 2.11 -33.32 5.88
N ASN A 70 2.45 -34.02 4.79
CA ASN A 70 2.86 -33.52 3.48
C ASN A 70 3.07 -32.00 3.35
N GLU A 71 4.30 -31.61 3.13
CA GLU A 71 4.87 -30.41 2.51
C GLU A 71 3.90 -29.28 2.06
N GLY A 72 3.11 -28.78 2.99
CA GLY A 72 2.46 -27.48 2.93
C GLY A 72 2.78 -26.82 4.25
N GLU A 73 3.86 -26.06 4.25
CA GLU A 73 4.35 -25.27 5.38
C GLU A 73 3.17 -24.46 5.95
N PHE A 74 2.45 -25.00 6.95
CA PHE A 74 1.52 -24.21 7.75
C PHE A 74 2.35 -23.20 8.54
N SER A 75 2.64 -22.10 7.91
CA SER A 75 3.28 -20.98 8.58
C SER A 75 2.25 -20.38 9.53
N THR A 76 2.39 -20.67 10.83
CA THR A 76 1.61 -20.05 11.89
C THR A 76 2.38 -18.90 12.49
N GLN A 77 1.71 -17.79 12.74
CA GLN A 77 2.28 -16.64 13.46
C GLN A 77 1.64 -16.53 14.83
N GLN A 78 2.44 -16.63 15.88
CA GLN A 78 1.98 -16.42 17.25
C GLN A 78 2.28 -15.00 17.70
N ILE A 79 1.29 -14.35 18.31
CA ILE A 79 1.44 -13.03 18.95
C ILE A 79 1.04 -13.18 20.40
N VAL A 80 1.92 -12.73 21.28
CA VAL A 80 1.68 -12.68 22.73
C VAL A 80 1.63 -11.22 23.14
N GLU A 81 0.54 -10.80 23.77
CA GLU A 81 0.35 -9.44 24.26
C GLU A 81 0.07 -9.47 25.77
N PRO A 82 0.74 -8.64 26.57
CA PRO A 82 0.50 -8.58 28.01
C PRO A 82 -0.86 -7.94 28.31
N ILE A 83 -1.55 -8.48 29.31
CA ILE A 83 -2.80 -7.95 29.83
C ILE A 83 -2.48 -7.15 31.11
N TYR A 84 -2.71 -5.84 31.04
CA TYR A 84 -2.45 -4.95 32.16
C TYR A 84 -3.69 -4.74 33.01
N SER A 85 -3.52 -4.60 34.31
CA SER A 85 -4.60 -4.19 35.22
C SER A 85 -4.97 -2.72 34.95
N ALA A 86 -6.25 -2.43 34.86
CA ALA A 86 -6.75 -1.06 34.67
C ALA A 86 -6.44 -0.12 35.84
N SER A 87 -6.22 -0.68 37.09
CA SER A 87 -6.06 0.12 38.28
C SER A 87 -4.61 0.53 38.54
N ASN A 88 -3.62 -0.32 38.29
CA ASN A 88 -2.22 -0.10 38.70
C ASN A 88 -1.21 -0.37 37.56
N ASN A 89 -1.68 -0.59 36.36
CA ASN A 89 -0.85 -0.90 35.20
C ASN A 89 0.11 -2.10 35.37
N ALA A 90 -0.16 -2.97 36.37
CA ALA A 90 0.60 -4.20 36.59
C ALA A 90 0.14 -5.28 35.58
N VAL A 91 1.08 -6.11 35.17
CA VAL A 91 0.76 -7.26 34.27
C VAL A 91 -0.03 -8.29 35.10
N ARG A 92 -1.24 -8.59 34.62
CA ARG A 92 -2.15 -9.61 35.19
C ARG A 92 -2.03 -10.95 34.52
N GLY A 93 -1.62 -10.92 33.25
CA GLY A 93 -1.51 -12.14 32.45
C GLY A 93 -1.07 -11.84 31.04
N PHE A 94 -1.19 -12.82 30.18
CA PHE A 94 -0.80 -12.76 28.75
C PHE A 94 -1.88 -13.36 27.87
N LEU A 95 -2.21 -12.69 26.79
CA LEU A 95 -3.06 -13.22 25.74
C LEU A 95 -2.14 -13.71 24.60
N ARG A 96 -2.19 -15.01 24.30
CA ARG A 96 -1.56 -15.63 23.13
C ARG A 96 -2.61 -15.85 22.07
N VAL A 97 -2.35 -15.40 20.85
CA VAL A 97 -3.20 -15.64 19.69
C VAL A 97 -2.34 -16.22 18.56
N THR A 98 -2.79 -17.33 18.01
CA THR A 98 -2.15 -17.99 16.87
C THR A 98 -2.92 -17.66 15.60
N PHE A 99 -2.23 -17.14 14.61
CA PHE A 99 -2.77 -16.74 13.31
C PHE A 99 -2.32 -17.68 12.20
N ASP A 100 -3.19 -17.89 11.23
CA ASP A 100 -2.84 -18.50 9.95
C ASP A 100 -2.04 -17.49 9.11
N ALA A 101 -0.74 -17.73 8.97
CA ALA A 101 0.14 -16.87 8.16
C ALA A 101 -0.15 -16.99 6.65
N GLN A 102 -0.72 -18.11 6.18
CA GLN A 102 -1.13 -18.26 4.79
C GLN A 102 -2.28 -17.32 4.44
N TYR A 103 -3.22 -17.13 5.38
CA TYR A 103 -4.30 -16.17 5.19
C TYR A 103 -3.77 -14.74 5.03
N ALA A 104 -2.77 -14.36 5.82
CA ALA A 104 -2.11 -13.06 5.71
C ALA A 104 -1.38 -12.89 4.37
N GLN A 105 -0.67 -13.93 3.90
CA GLN A 105 0.06 -13.91 2.62
C GLN A 105 -0.88 -13.90 1.42
N THR A 106 -1.95 -14.70 1.43
CA THR A 106 -2.95 -14.70 0.35
C THR A 106 -3.68 -13.37 0.24
N THR A 107 -3.96 -12.72 1.36
CA THR A 107 -4.56 -11.38 1.35
C THR A 107 -3.61 -10.34 0.78
N GLN A 108 -2.32 -10.37 1.15
CA GLN A 108 -1.31 -9.47 0.57
C GLN A 108 -1.10 -9.72 -0.92
N SER A 109 -1.07 -10.97 -1.36
CA SER A 109 -0.91 -11.26 -2.79
C SER A 109 -2.12 -10.79 -3.62
N LYS A 110 -3.34 -10.95 -3.11
CA LYS A 110 -4.55 -10.42 -3.75
C LYS A 110 -4.53 -8.88 -3.81
N ILE A 111 -4.12 -8.22 -2.73
CA ILE A 111 -3.97 -6.76 -2.70
C ILE A 111 -2.95 -6.32 -3.75
N ASN A 112 -1.76 -6.94 -3.80
CA ASN A 112 -0.73 -6.61 -4.77
C ASN A 112 -1.20 -6.85 -6.21
N GLN A 113 -1.95 -7.93 -6.47
CA GLN A 113 -2.52 -8.20 -7.79
C GLN A 113 -3.51 -7.13 -8.23
N VAL A 114 -4.37 -6.67 -7.32
CA VAL A 114 -5.31 -5.57 -7.60
C VAL A 114 -4.56 -4.27 -7.88
N PHE A 115 -3.53 -3.95 -7.09
CA PHE A 115 -2.70 -2.78 -7.32
C PHE A 115 -1.97 -2.83 -8.66
N HIS A 116 -1.35 -3.95 -9.01
CA HIS A 116 -0.68 -4.09 -10.31
C HIS A 116 -1.63 -3.93 -11.48
N ARG A 117 -2.85 -4.47 -11.38
CA ARG A 117 -3.88 -4.29 -12.40
C ARG A 117 -4.29 -2.82 -12.52
N LEU A 118 -4.54 -2.14 -11.39
CA LEU A 118 -4.93 -0.73 -11.37
C LEU A 118 -3.83 0.17 -11.95
N TYR A 119 -2.56 -0.05 -11.59
CA TYR A 119 -1.42 0.68 -12.16
C TYR A 119 -1.30 0.44 -13.66
N GLY A 120 -1.50 -0.79 -14.13
CA GLY A 120 -1.52 -1.11 -15.55
C GLY A 120 -2.58 -0.31 -16.32
N GLU A 121 -3.79 -0.26 -15.79
CA GLU A 121 -4.89 0.52 -16.39
C GLU A 121 -4.58 2.02 -16.43
N ILE A 122 -4.04 2.59 -15.34
CA ILE A 122 -3.65 4.00 -15.30
C ILE A 122 -2.56 4.33 -16.33
N VAL A 123 -1.54 3.48 -16.47
CA VAL A 123 -0.46 3.68 -17.44
C VAL A 123 -1.01 3.66 -18.88
N VAL A 124 -1.91 2.73 -19.20
CA VAL A 124 -2.55 2.65 -20.51
C VAL A 124 -3.35 3.91 -20.81
N VAL A 125 -4.17 4.37 -19.86
CA VAL A 125 -4.95 5.62 -20.00
C VAL A 125 -4.04 6.83 -20.21
N PHE A 126 -2.94 6.91 -19.46
CA PHE A 126 -1.96 7.99 -19.59
C PHE A 126 -1.30 7.99 -20.99
N LEU A 127 -0.89 6.82 -21.49
CA LEU A 127 -0.30 6.70 -22.82
C LEU A 127 -1.29 7.08 -23.93
N LEU A 128 -2.55 6.64 -23.82
CA LEU A 128 -3.60 7.03 -24.76
C LEU A 128 -3.84 8.54 -24.74
N GLY A 129 -3.88 9.14 -23.55
CA GLY A 129 -4.01 10.59 -23.39
C GLY A 129 -2.85 11.37 -24.02
N ALA A 130 -1.62 10.90 -23.86
CA ALA A 130 -0.43 11.50 -24.45
C ALA A 130 -0.44 11.41 -25.99
N LEU A 131 -0.84 10.25 -26.54
CA LEU A 131 -1.00 10.08 -27.99
C LEU A 131 -2.10 10.99 -28.54
N PHE A 132 -3.21 11.13 -27.85
CA PHE A 132 -4.30 11.99 -28.24
C PHE A 132 -3.89 13.47 -28.24
N ALA A 133 -3.23 13.93 -27.18
CA ALA A 133 -2.70 15.29 -27.09
C ALA A 133 -1.68 15.59 -28.20
N SER A 134 -0.78 14.64 -28.48
CA SER A 134 0.21 14.74 -29.55
C SER A 134 -0.44 14.85 -30.93
N SER A 135 -1.48 14.05 -31.17
CA SER A 135 -2.25 14.07 -32.40
C SER A 135 -2.95 15.42 -32.64
N ILE A 136 -3.58 15.97 -31.61
CA ILE A 136 -4.23 17.30 -31.64
C ILE A 136 -3.18 18.39 -31.94
N HIS A 137 -2.04 18.34 -31.27
CA HIS A 137 -0.96 19.31 -31.48
C HIS A 137 -0.44 19.26 -32.92
N TYR A 138 -0.26 18.06 -33.48
CA TYR A 138 0.16 17.88 -34.87
C TYR A 138 -0.87 18.46 -35.84
N PHE A 139 -2.16 18.15 -35.63
CA PHE A 139 -3.24 18.65 -36.47
C PHE A 139 -3.35 20.17 -36.44
N LEU A 140 -3.30 20.79 -35.25
CA LEU A 140 -3.32 22.23 -35.08
C LEU A 140 -2.10 22.93 -35.74
N SER A 141 -0.93 22.32 -35.61
CA SER A 141 0.30 22.83 -36.24
C SER A 141 0.20 22.79 -37.75
N HIS A 142 -0.33 21.70 -38.34
CA HIS A 142 -0.56 21.58 -39.76
C HIS A 142 -1.61 22.58 -40.27
N TYR A 143 -2.71 22.73 -39.53
CA TYR A 143 -3.76 23.70 -39.84
C TYR A 143 -3.25 25.14 -39.84
N ARG A 144 -2.47 25.54 -38.87
CA ARG A 144 -1.84 26.86 -38.80
C ARG A 144 -0.89 27.14 -39.96
N ARG A 145 -0.17 26.15 -40.47
CA ARG A 145 0.71 26.30 -41.62
C ARG A 145 -0.08 26.50 -42.93
N THR A 146 -1.19 25.80 -43.06
CA THR A 146 -2.01 25.86 -44.30
C THR A 146 -2.78 27.18 -44.42
N TYR A 147 -3.18 27.77 -43.30
CA TYR A 147 -3.98 29.01 -43.27
C TYR A 147 -3.15 30.30 -43.09
N ARG A 148 -1.86 30.23 -42.88
CA ARG A 148 -1.01 31.42 -43.02
C ARG A 148 -0.89 31.74 -44.49
N LYS A 149 -1.76 32.64 -44.99
CA LYS A 149 -1.57 33.28 -46.29
C LYS A 149 -0.15 33.82 -46.35
N PRO A 150 0.65 33.61 -47.43
CA PRO A 150 1.92 34.28 -47.59
C PRO A 150 1.66 35.78 -47.50
N VAL A 151 2.21 36.44 -46.53
CA VAL A 151 2.25 37.89 -46.51
C VAL A 151 3.06 38.24 -47.74
N GLU A 152 2.39 38.78 -48.76
CA GLU A 152 3.07 39.40 -49.91
C GLU A 152 3.98 40.43 -49.31
N THR A 153 5.27 40.13 -49.23
CA THR A 153 6.33 41.09 -49.06
C THR A 153 6.27 42.00 -50.27
N LYS A 154 5.56 43.13 -50.17
CA LYS A 154 5.69 44.21 -51.12
C LYS A 154 7.18 44.43 -51.24
N THR A 155 7.73 44.04 -52.40
CA THR A 155 9.09 44.36 -52.80
C THR A 155 9.19 45.87 -52.75
N VAL A 156 9.73 46.38 -51.65
CA VAL A 156 10.17 47.77 -51.59
C VAL A 156 11.27 47.85 -52.62
N VAL A 157 10.96 48.49 -53.71
CA VAL A 157 11.93 48.83 -54.76
C VAL A 157 13.01 49.63 -54.04
N ASN A 158 14.09 48.97 -53.77
CA ASN A 158 15.24 49.55 -53.14
C ASN A 158 15.90 50.49 -54.15
N LEU A 159 15.52 51.75 -54.09
CA LEU A 159 16.27 52.80 -54.78
C LEU A 159 17.70 52.70 -54.29
N GLN A 160 18.54 52.16 -55.19
CA GLN A 160 19.97 51.94 -54.97
C GLN A 160 20.68 53.19 -54.50
N GLY A 161 20.69 53.41 -53.20
CA GLY A 161 21.67 54.28 -52.60
C GLY A 161 23.04 53.60 -52.71
N LYS A 162 23.94 54.16 -53.52
CA LYS A 162 25.35 53.72 -53.64
C LYS A 162 25.89 53.46 -52.25
N SER A 163 26.36 52.28 -52.01
CA SER A 163 26.90 51.85 -50.70
C SER A 163 28.03 52.80 -50.30
N SER A 164 28.09 53.16 -49.00
CA SER A 164 29.08 54.02 -48.39
C SER A 164 30.54 53.56 -48.63
N SER A 165 30.71 52.25 -48.93
CA SER A 165 32.03 51.66 -49.19
C SER A 165 32.63 52.16 -50.51
N GLN A 166 31.83 52.43 -51.53
CA GLN A 166 32.34 52.99 -52.83
C GLN A 166 32.84 54.47 -52.71
N ARG A 167 32.26 55.24 -51.77
CA ARG A 167 32.73 56.60 -51.51
C ARG A 167 34.09 56.65 -50.80
N PHE A 168 34.44 55.64 -50.03
CA PHE A 168 35.70 55.58 -49.33
C PHE A 168 36.91 55.28 -50.23
N HIS A 169 36.72 54.44 -51.25
CA HIS A 169 37.80 54.16 -52.21
C HIS A 169 38.06 55.28 -53.25
N GLN A 170 37.10 56.13 -53.54
CA GLN A 170 37.30 57.24 -54.43
C GLN A 170 38.09 58.35 -53.79
N ARG A 171 38.07 58.52 -52.48
CA ARG A 171 38.88 59.55 -51.74
C ARG A 171 40.36 59.21 -51.66
N ARG A 172 40.76 57.93 -51.72
CA ARG A 172 42.19 57.55 -51.67
C ARG A 172 42.96 57.68 -52.99
N ARG A 173 42.32 57.98 -54.06
CA ARG A 173 43.02 58.15 -55.37
C ARG A 173 43.30 59.63 -55.74
N ARG A 174 43.14 60.56 -54.79
CA ARG A 174 43.40 61.99 -55.07
C ARG A 174 44.41 62.59 -54.08
N ILE A 175 45.35 61.77 -53.66
CA ILE A 175 46.59 62.30 -52.97
C ILE A 175 47.75 61.66 -53.68
#